data_195a006d79e29001b5464a59e4516999
#
_entry.id   195a006d79e29001b5464a59e4516999
#
_cell.length_a   1.000
_cell.length_b   1.000
_cell.length_c   1.000
_cell.angle_alpha   90.00
_cell.angle_beta   90.00
_cell.angle_gamma   90.00
#
_symmetry.space_group_name_H-M   'P 1'
#
loop_
_entity.id
_entity.type
_entity.pdbx_description
1 polymer ?
#
loop_
_entity_poly.entity_id
_entity_poly.type
_entity_poly.pdbx_seq_one_letter_code
_entity_poly.pdbx_strand_id
1 'polypeptide(L)'
;MKKMNKIFLTIILVVSSFSFFAIAEEIEFKVIALFKNAAMIEHDGKQKMLRSGQVYKKTVKLISADSHGAKFLIDGKEISLGLHQSKTGGFYKSVEPKAKKFVRIPRDNTGMYRTSGFINGVPVKFLIDTGASQVAMNESTARRVGLQYKLYGQKTGVSTAAGKSSAWFLKLNKVSVGGVELKQIEALVIKGPGPDEVLLGMSFLRQLKMQDDGQLLKLTKKY
;
A
#
# COMPACT_ATOMS: atom_id res chain seq x y z
N MET A 1 -42.00 15.85 -84.22
CA MET A 1 -41.89 16.64 -83.01
C MET A 1 -42.08 15.76 -81.81
N LYS A 2 -40.98 15.32 -81.15
CA LYS A 2 -41.03 14.63 -79.88
C LYS A 2 -39.90 15.11 -79.00
N LYS A 3 -40.25 15.74 -77.89
CA LYS A 3 -39.32 16.28 -76.90
C LYS A 3 -38.69 15.08 -76.13
N MET A 4 -37.38 15.00 -76.09
CA MET A 4 -36.62 14.08 -75.26
C MET A 4 -36.29 14.77 -73.96
N ASN A 5 -36.84 14.19 -72.82
CA ASN A 5 -36.50 14.58 -71.48
C ASN A 5 -35.14 13.95 -71.06
N LYS A 6 -34.17 14.78 -70.76
CA LYS A 6 -32.92 14.34 -70.16
C LYS A 6 -33.12 14.16 -68.63
N ILE A 7 -33.11 12.92 -68.14
CA ILE A 7 -33.10 12.62 -66.77
C ILE A 7 -31.63 12.70 -66.30
N PHE A 8 -31.32 13.67 -65.42
CA PHE A 8 -30.02 13.79 -64.77
C PHE A 8 -30.01 12.77 -63.59
N LEU A 9 -29.21 11.71 -63.72
CA LEU A 9 -28.99 10.73 -62.66
C LEU A 9 -27.87 11.24 -61.76
N THR A 10 -28.22 11.84 -60.62
CA THR A 10 -27.25 12.28 -59.61
C THR A 10 -26.85 11.07 -58.76
N ILE A 11 -25.67 10.56 -58.99
CA ILE A 11 -25.08 9.50 -58.14
C ILE A 11 -24.56 10.16 -56.85
N ILE A 12 -25.25 9.95 -55.71
CA ILE A 12 -24.77 10.35 -54.40
C ILE A 12 -23.78 9.27 -53.94
N LEU A 13 -22.48 9.62 -53.97
CA LEU A 13 -21.39 8.80 -53.41
C LEU A 13 -21.42 8.94 -51.89
N VAL A 14 -22.07 8.01 -51.19
CA VAL A 14 -21.97 7.94 -49.73
C VAL A 14 -20.61 7.34 -49.35
N VAL A 15 -19.67 8.22 -49.05
CA VAL A 15 -18.39 7.82 -48.44
C VAL A 15 -18.67 7.50 -46.98
N SER A 16 -18.90 6.23 -46.67
CA SER A 16 -18.96 5.74 -45.28
C SER A 16 -17.54 5.78 -44.69
N SER A 17 -17.27 6.81 -43.88
CA SER A 17 -16.07 6.90 -43.06
C SER A 17 -16.11 5.80 -42.03
N PHE A 18 -15.57 4.65 -42.35
CA PHE A 18 -15.25 3.60 -41.35
C PHE A 18 -14.11 4.15 -40.48
N SER A 19 -14.46 4.78 -39.36
CA SER A 19 -13.50 5.04 -38.30
C SER A 19 -13.01 3.73 -37.76
N PHE A 20 -11.82 3.28 -38.17
CA PHE A 20 -11.11 2.21 -37.50
C PHE A 20 -10.79 2.71 -36.09
N PHE A 21 -11.63 2.40 -35.11
CA PHE A 21 -11.23 2.40 -33.71
C PHE A 21 -10.16 1.31 -33.58
N ALA A 22 -8.90 1.72 -33.54
CA ALA A 22 -7.82 0.86 -33.10
C ALA A 22 -8.13 0.47 -31.65
N ILE A 23 -8.64 -0.73 -31.45
CA ILE A 23 -8.76 -1.33 -30.12
C ILE A 23 -7.31 -1.52 -29.65
N ALA A 24 -6.87 -0.63 -28.78
CA ALA A 24 -5.58 -0.82 -28.11
C ALA A 24 -5.65 -2.14 -27.36
N GLU A 25 -4.81 -3.09 -27.74
CA GLU A 25 -4.72 -4.39 -27.07
C GLU A 25 -4.31 -4.16 -25.62
N GLU A 26 -5.23 -4.33 -24.71
CA GLU A 26 -5.03 -4.09 -23.30
C GLU A 26 -4.18 -5.23 -22.71
N ILE A 27 -2.97 -4.90 -22.27
CA ILE A 27 -2.02 -5.89 -21.75
C ILE A 27 -2.37 -6.22 -20.29
N GLU A 28 -2.79 -7.45 -20.04
CA GLU A 28 -2.97 -7.98 -18.70
C GLU A 28 -1.70 -8.65 -18.20
N PHE A 29 -1.28 -8.34 -16.99
CA PHE A 29 -0.14 -8.97 -16.36
C PHE A 29 -0.27 -8.96 -14.83
N LYS A 30 0.48 -9.85 -14.18
CA LYS A 30 0.54 -10.00 -12.73
C LYS A 30 1.98 -9.77 -12.24
N VAL A 31 2.16 -9.06 -11.14
CA VAL A 31 3.46 -8.93 -10.48
C VAL A 31 3.70 -10.17 -9.60
N ILE A 32 4.73 -10.95 -9.93
CA ILE A 32 5.03 -12.22 -9.24
C ILE A 32 6.27 -12.15 -8.35
N ALA A 33 7.17 -11.16 -8.56
CA ALA A 33 8.26 -10.87 -7.64
C ALA A 33 8.65 -9.39 -7.70
N LEU A 34 9.18 -8.88 -6.59
CA LEU A 34 9.60 -7.49 -6.41
C LEU A 34 11.05 -7.46 -5.94
N PHE A 35 11.86 -6.57 -6.55
CA PHE A 35 13.27 -6.36 -6.25
C PHE A 35 13.58 -4.86 -6.23
N LYS A 36 14.71 -4.49 -5.67
CA LYS A 36 15.19 -3.10 -5.75
C LYS A 36 15.42 -2.73 -7.23
N ASN A 37 14.67 -1.73 -7.70
CA ASN A 37 14.68 -1.23 -9.08
C ASN A 37 14.29 -2.26 -10.16
N ALA A 38 13.59 -3.35 -9.79
CA ALA A 38 13.10 -4.34 -10.76
C ALA A 38 11.82 -5.04 -10.25
N ALA A 39 10.97 -5.46 -11.18
CA ALA A 39 9.82 -6.30 -10.91
C ALA A 39 9.76 -7.46 -11.91
N MET A 40 9.36 -8.63 -11.45
CA MET A 40 9.04 -9.75 -12.32
C MET A 40 7.55 -9.78 -12.55
N ILE A 41 7.16 -9.75 -13.81
CA ILE A 41 5.76 -9.83 -14.23
C ILE A 41 5.50 -11.16 -14.94
N GLU A 42 4.30 -11.67 -14.81
CA GLU A 42 3.77 -12.78 -15.57
C GLU A 42 2.69 -12.27 -16.52
N HIS A 43 2.81 -12.57 -17.79
CA HIS A 43 1.89 -12.23 -18.86
C HIS A 43 1.77 -13.43 -19.81
N ASP A 44 0.56 -13.91 -20.04
CA ASP A 44 0.27 -15.10 -20.86
C ASP A 44 1.11 -16.32 -20.45
N GLY A 45 1.22 -16.56 -19.13
CA GLY A 45 2.00 -17.67 -18.58
C GLY A 45 3.52 -17.53 -18.73
N LYS A 46 4.03 -16.42 -19.33
CA LYS A 46 5.46 -16.16 -19.49
C LYS A 46 5.94 -15.14 -18.45
N GLN A 47 7.06 -15.44 -17.82
CA GLN A 47 7.66 -14.55 -16.83
C GLN A 47 8.66 -13.60 -17.50
N LYS A 48 8.64 -12.33 -17.11
CA LYS A 48 9.54 -11.30 -17.61
C LYS A 48 10.01 -10.39 -16.47
N MET A 49 11.35 -10.29 -16.33
CA MET A 49 11.96 -9.29 -15.44
C MET A 49 11.97 -7.92 -16.16
N LEU A 50 11.43 -6.90 -15.50
CA LEU A 50 11.52 -5.51 -15.91
C LEU A 50 12.37 -4.74 -14.91
N ARG A 51 13.29 -3.92 -15.39
CA ARG A 51 14.05 -2.96 -14.59
C ARG A 51 13.46 -1.57 -14.71
N SER A 52 13.65 -0.72 -13.70
CA SER A 52 13.20 0.67 -13.75
C SER A 52 13.68 1.37 -15.02
N GLY A 53 12.75 2.03 -15.71
CA GLY A 53 12.96 2.65 -17.02
C GLY A 53 12.65 1.74 -18.22
N GLN A 54 12.60 0.43 -18.07
CA GLN A 54 12.32 -0.50 -19.17
C GLN A 54 10.84 -0.48 -19.58
N VAL A 55 10.61 -0.63 -20.89
CA VAL A 55 9.29 -0.70 -21.51
C VAL A 55 9.02 -2.14 -21.97
N TYR A 56 7.84 -2.66 -21.66
CA TYR A 56 7.33 -3.94 -22.12
C TYR A 56 6.13 -3.74 -23.05
N LYS A 57 6.14 -4.43 -24.20
CA LYS A 57 5.08 -4.38 -25.21
C LYS A 57 4.61 -2.94 -25.56
N LYS A 58 5.55 -1.98 -25.65
CA LYS A 58 5.38 -0.56 -26.02
C LYS A 58 4.50 0.28 -25.07
N THR A 59 3.66 -0.32 -24.23
CA THR A 59 2.66 0.39 -23.43
C THR A 59 2.90 0.32 -21.92
N VAL A 60 3.69 -0.65 -21.43
CA VAL A 60 3.95 -0.87 -19.99
C VAL A 60 5.38 -0.48 -19.68
N LYS A 61 5.60 0.63 -18.96
CA LYS A 61 6.94 1.05 -18.49
C LYS A 61 7.02 0.89 -16.99
N LEU A 62 8.04 0.18 -16.48
CA LEU A 62 8.35 0.18 -15.05
C LEU A 62 9.01 1.50 -14.68
N ILE A 63 8.38 2.30 -13.81
CA ILE A 63 8.95 3.57 -13.30
C ILE A 63 9.92 3.27 -12.16
N SER A 64 9.45 2.55 -11.15
CA SER A 64 10.23 2.18 -9.96
C SER A 64 9.69 0.90 -9.35
N ALA A 65 10.55 0.17 -8.63
CA ALA A 65 10.14 -0.96 -7.81
C ALA A 65 11.03 -1.08 -6.58
N ASP A 66 10.42 -1.56 -5.51
CA ASP A 66 11.07 -1.93 -4.26
C ASP A 66 10.43 -3.21 -3.70
N SER A 67 10.78 -3.60 -2.46
CA SER A 67 10.20 -4.79 -1.80
C SER A 67 8.71 -4.67 -1.47
N HIS A 68 8.09 -3.50 -1.63
CA HIS A 68 6.71 -3.21 -1.23
C HIS A 68 5.77 -3.10 -2.43
N GLY A 69 6.30 -2.70 -3.59
CA GLY A 69 5.52 -2.53 -4.80
C GLY A 69 6.32 -2.05 -6.00
N ALA A 70 5.65 -2.01 -7.13
CA ALA A 70 6.19 -1.49 -8.37
C ALA A 70 5.23 -0.46 -8.97
N LYS A 71 5.78 0.66 -9.44
CA LYS A 71 5.04 1.69 -10.18
C LYS A 71 5.26 1.49 -11.68
N PHE A 72 4.16 1.39 -12.40
CA PHE A 72 4.15 1.27 -13.84
C PHE A 72 3.50 2.48 -14.47
N LEU A 73 4.00 2.92 -15.61
CA LEU A 73 3.30 3.82 -16.52
C LEU A 73 2.67 2.96 -17.62
N ILE A 74 1.35 2.97 -17.72
CA ILE A 74 0.58 2.18 -18.68
C ILE A 74 -0.41 3.11 -19.38
N ASP A 75 -0.29 3.24 -20.69
CA ASP A 75 -1.12 4.13 -21.51
C ASP A 75 -1.18 5.57 -20.95
N GLY A 76 -0.02 6.09 -20.48
CA GLY A 76 0.12 7.42 -19.90
C GLY A 76 -0.38 7.59 -18.46
N LYS A 77 -0.84 6.52 -17.80
CA LYS A 77 -1.31 6.54 -16.41
C LYS A 77 -0.36 5.80 -15.48
N GLU A 78 -0.06 6.40 -14.33
CA GLU A 78 0.73 5.73 -13.29
C GLU A 78 -0.15 4.76 -12.49
N ILE A 79 0.33 3.52 -12.34
CA ILE A 79 -0.33 2.46 -11.59
C ILE A 79 0.68 1.85 -10.63
N SER A 80 0.29 1.68 -9.37
CA SER A 80 1.08 0.97 -8.37
C SER A 80 0.52 -0.43 -8.16
N LEU A 81 1.37 -1.46 -8.32
CA LEU A 81 1.03 -2.86 -8.11
C LEU A 81 1.95 -3.46 -7.04
N GLY A 82 1.35 -4.14 -6.07
CA GLY A 82 2.07 -4.97 -5.10
C GLY A 82 2.29 -6.39 -5.60
N LEU A 83 2.96 -7.20 -4.79
CA LEU A 83 3.17 -8.62 -5.07
C LEU A 83 1.83 -9.35 -5.25
N HIS A 84 1.74 -10.19 -6.28
CA HIS A 84 0.55 -10.94 -6.71
C HIS A 84 -0.65 -10.09 -7.15
N GLN A 85 -0.48 -8.78 -7.36
CA GLN A 85 -1.51 -7.94 -7.96
C GLN A 85 -1.44 -7.99 -9.49
N SER A 86 -2.62 -7.98 -10.12
CA SER A 86 -2.77 -8.05 -11.57
C SER A 86 -3.34 -6.75 -12.12
N LYS A 87 -2.93 -6.38 -13.34
CA LYS A 87 -3.71 -5.51 -14.21
C LYS A 87 -4.66 -6.41 -15.01
N THR A 88 -5.96 -6.31 -14.78
CA THR A 88 -7.00 -6.99 -15.56
C THR A 88 -7.87 -5.93 -16.24
N GLY A 89 -8.22 -6.17 -17.51
CA GLY A 89 -8.79 -5.21 -18.44
C GLY A 89 -9.85 -4.24 -17.95
N GLY A 90 -9.80 -3.02 -18.46
CA GLY A 90 -10.93 -2.06 -18.60
C GLY A 90 -11.33 -1.24 -17.40
N PHE A 91 -11.13 -1.65 -16.19
CA PHE A 91 -11.37 -0.88 -14.99
C PHE A 91 -10.11 -0.85 -14.13
N TYR A 92 -9.43 0.30 -14.11
CA TYR A 92 -8.52 0.63 -13.02
C TYR A 92 -9.32 0.73 -11.72
N LYS A 93 -9.78 -0.41 -11.22
CA LYS A 93 -9.91 -0.52 -9.81
C LYS A 93 -8.45 -0.56 -9.35
N SER A 94 -7.89 0.60 -8.96
CA SER A 94 -6.96 0.58 -7.87
C SER A 94 -7.74 -0.18 -6.80
N VAL A 95 -7.48 -1.47 -6.69
CA VAL A 95 -7.69 -2.14 -5.44
C VAL A 95 -6.57 -1.57 -4.59
N GLU A 96 -6.76 -0.31 -4.10
CA GLU A 96 -6.37 -0.07 -2.72
C GLU A 96 -6.88 -1.32 -2.05
N PRO A 97 -6.00 -2.16 -1.46
CA PRO A 97 -6.48 -3.32 -0.74
C PRO A 97 -7.53 -2.73 0.20
N LYS A 98 -8.83 -3.04 -0.02
CA LYS A 98 -9.93 -2.44 0.75
C LYS A 98 -9.46 -2.60 2.16
N ALA A 99 -9.05 -1.50 2.80
CA ALA A 99 -8.36 -1.53 4.07
C ALA A 99 -9.21 -2.45 4.93
N LYS A 100 -8.66 -3.61 5.29
CA LYS A 100 -9.46 -4.65 5.94
C LYS A 100 -10.11 -3.96 7.12
N LYS A 101 -11.41 -3.99 7.20
CA LYS A 101 -12.14 -3.31 8.29
C LYS A 101 -11.77 -3.90 9.65
N PHE A 102 -11.12 -5.07 9.67
CA PHE A 102 -10.70 -5.74 10.89
C PHE A 102 -9.44 -6.60 10.68
N VAL A 103 -8.72 -6.85 11.76
CA VAL A 103 -7.63 -7.83 11.87
C VAL A 103 -7.91 -8.78 13.04
N ARG A 104 -7.49 -10.02 12.93
CA ARG A 104 -7.50 -11.02 14.00
C ARG A 104 -6.06 -11.34 14.37
N ILE A 105 -5.76 -11.29 15.67
CA ILE A 105 -4.42 -11.49 16.21
C ILE A 105 -4.54 -12.61 17.24
N PRO A 106 -3.98 -13.80 16.96
CA PRO A 106 -4.00 -14.90 17.93
C PRO A 106 -3.10 -14.57 19.13
N ARG A 107 -3.48 -15.07 20.29
CA ARG A 107 -2.65 -15.06 21.49
C ARG A 107 -1.49 -16.04 21.30
N ASP A 108 -0.30 -15.63 21.65
CA ASP A 108 0.87 -16.51 21.59
C ASP A 108 1.06 -17.35 22.87
N ASN A 109 2.06 -18.23 22.86
CA ASN A 109 2.34 -19.15 23.99
C ASN A 109 2.79 -18.42 25.27
N THR A 110 3.17 -17.13 25.18
CA THR A 110 3.50 -16.29 26.35
C THR A 110 2.29 -15.54 26.88
N GLY A 111 1.11 -15.76 26.29
CA GLY A 111 -0.13 -15.09 26.65
C GLY A 111 -0.28 -13.67 26.10
N MET A 112 0.56 -13.26 25.16
CA MET A 112 0.59 -11.93 24.58
C MET A 112 0.02 -11.92 23.17
N TYR A 113 -0.43 -10.75 22.70
CA TYR A 113 -0.86 -10.54 21.33
C TYR A 113 0.25 -9.86 20.53
N ARG A 114 0.93 -10.64 19.66
CA ARG A 114 1.99 -10.15 18.77
C ARG A 114 1.56 -10.25 17.31
N THR A 115 1.96 -9.27 16.54
CA THR A 115 1.63 -9.25 15.10
C THR A 115 2.67 -8.48 14.30
N SER A 116 2.75 -8.78 13.02
CA SER A 116 3.53 -7.98 12.07
C SER A 116 2.69 -6.89 11.44
N GLY A 117 3.32 -5.78 11.12
CA GLY A 117 2.69 -4.66 10.43
C GLY A 117 3.72 -3.69 9.90
N PHE A 118 3.30 -2.45 9.64
CA PHE A 118 4.16 -1.46 9.01
C PHE A 118 4.05 -0.09 9.70
N ILE A 119 5.18 0.59 9.82
CA ILE A 119 5.26 2.02 10.15
C ILE A 119 5.84 2.72 8.93
N ASN A 120 5.11 3.69 8.35
CA ASN A 120 5.50 4.43 7.15
C ASN A 120 5.95 3.53 5.98
N GLY A 121 5.36 2.33 5.86
CA GLY A 121 5.70 1.33 4.84
C GLY A 121 6.85 0.40 5.20
N VAL A 122 7.55 0.61 6.33
CA VAL A 122 8.64 -0.27 6.79
C VAL A 122 8.10 -1.34 7.74
N PRO A 123 8.41 -2.62 7.54
CA PRO A 123 7.89 -3.70 8.37
C PRO A 123 8.45 -3.65 9.79
N VAL A 124 7.57 -3.90 10.77
CA VAL A 124 7.90 -3.98 12.19
C VAL A 124 7.10 -5.12 12.86
N LYS A 125 7.59 -5.57 14.00
CA LYS A 125 6.84 -6.43 14.93
C LYS A 125 6.19 -5.55 15.98
N PHE A 126 4.91 -5.80 16.23
CA PHE A 126 4.13 -5.12 17.25
C PHE A 126 3.77 -6.06 18.39
N LEU A 127 3.89 -5.55 19.60
CA LEU A 127 3.23 -6.07 20.79
C LEU A 127 2.01 -5.19 21.08
N ILE A 128 0.83 -5.78 21.17
CA ILE A 128 -0.39 -5.06 21.57
C ILE A 128 -0.27 -4.71 23.04
N ASP A 129 -0.27 -3.42 23.36
CA ASP A 129 -0.06 -2.95 24.74
C ASP A 129 -1.09 -1.87 25.11
N THR A 130 -2.13 -2.28 25.84
CA THR A 130 -3.16 -1.35 26.35
C THR A 130 -2.67 -0.49 27.52
N GLY A 131 -1.54 -0.82 28.13
CA GLY A 131 -0.87 -0.02 29.15
C GLY A 131 -0.04 1.14 28.59
N ALA A 132 0.34 1.06 27.31
CA ALA A 132 1.04 2.15 26.64
C ALA A 132 0.05 3.18 26.09
N SER A 133 0.21 4.46 26.46
CA SER A 133 -0.65 5.54 25.96
C SER A 133 -0.44 5.80 24.48
N GLN A 134 0.81 5.75 24.00
CA GLN A 134 1.20 5.98 22.62
C GLN A 134 1.85 4.72 22.01
N VAL A 135 1.96 4.68 20.68
CA VAL A 135 2.87 3.74 20.03
C VAL A 135 4.29 4.05 20.50
N ALA A 136 5.02 3.05 21.00
CA ALA A 136 6.35 3.27 21.55
C ALA A 136 7.39 2.35 20.91
N MET A 137 8.57 2.89 20.65
CA MET A 137 9.69 2.16 20.07
C MET A 137 11.03 2.68 20.58
N ASN A 138 12.08 1.89 20.46
CA ASN A 138 13.44 2.31 20.76
C ASN A 138 14.05 3.13 19.60
N GLU A 139 15.20 3.76 19.86
CA GLU A 139 15.92 4.57 18.87
C GLU A 139 16.38 3.77 17.63
N SER A 140 16.73 2.50 17.79
CA SER A 140 17.19 1.65 16.69
C SER A 140 16.05 1.39 15.69
N THR A 141 14.86 1.06 16.20
CA THR A 141 13.66 0.91 15.40
C THR A 141 13.26 2.21 14.73
N ALA A 142 13.30 3.33 15.46
CA ALA A 142 12.99 4.64 14.88
C ALA A 142 13.89 5.00 13.70
N ARG A 143 15.19 4.75 13.80
CA ARG A 143 16.13 4.92 12.67
C ARG A 143 15.81 3.99 11.50
N ARG A 144 15.53 2.72 11.77
CA ARG A 144 15.20 1.72 10.75
C ARG A 144 13.93 2.08 9.95
N VAL A 145 12.92 2.65 10.62
CA VAL A 145 11.69 3.10 9.95
C VAL A 145 11.79 4.55 9.40
N GLY A 146 12.99 5.12 9.38
CA GLY A 146 13.28 6.40 8.74
C GLY A 146 12.77 7.63 9.50
N LEU A 147 12.55 7.54 10.82
CA LEU A 147 12.09 8.67 11.63
C LEU A 147 13.24 9.61 11.99
N GLN A 148 13.13 10.86 11.62
CA GLN A 148 14.05 11.93 12.04
C GLN A 148 13.61 12.51 13.40
N TYR A 149 13.42 11.64 14.40
CA TYR A 149 12.81 11.95 15.68
C TYR A 149 13.59 13.00 16.49
N LYS A 150 14.93 13.08 16.33
CA LYS A 150 15.74 14.10 17.01
C LYS A 150 15.53 15.51 16.45
N LEU A 151 15.14 15.60 15.17
CA LEU A 151 14.93 16.88 14.48
C LEU A 151 13.49 17.38 14.64
N TYR A 152 12.51 16.48 14.48
CA TYR A 152 11.08 16.83 14.45
C TYR A 152 10.32 16.39 15.70
N GLY A 153 10.92 15.56 16.57
CA GLY A 153 10.28 15.09 17.80
C GLY A 153 10.42 16.10 18.94
N GLN A 154 9.36 16.23 19.73
CA GLN A 154 9.38 17.02 20.97
C GLN A 154 9.97 16.17 22.08
N LYS A 155 11.05 16.65 22.73
CA LYS A 155 11.62 15.96 23.90
C LYS A 155 10.62 15.91 25.05
N THR A 156 10.51 14.75 25.68
CA THR A 156 9.61 14.51 26.81
C THR A 156 10.20 13.47 27.76
N GLY A 157 9.66 13.37 28.97
CA GLY A 157 9.91 12.29 29.89
C GLY A 157 8.82 11.23 29.80
N VAL A 158 9.17 9.96 29.98
CA VAL A 158 8.20 8.87 30.05
C VAL A 158 8.51 7.99 31.26
N SER A 159 7.46 7.42 31.88
CA SER A 159 7.57 6.34 32.85
C SER A 159 7.39 5.00 32.11
N THR A 160 8.33 4.11 32.28
CA THR A 160 8.31 2.75 31.74
C THR A 160 8.38 1.73 32.87
N ALA A 161 8.16 0.47 32.57
CA ALA A 161 8.37 -0.61 33.55
C ALA A 161 9.80 -0.65 34.11
N ALA A 162 10.79 -0.18 33.35
CA ALA A 162 12.19 -0.06 33.76
C ALA A 162 12.52 1.26 34.48
N GLY A 163 11.53 2.12 34.74
CA GLY A 163 11.71 3.42 35.39
C GLY A 163 11.52 4.60 34.45
N LYS A 164 11.95 5.80 34.90
CA LYS A 164 11.85 7.04 34.11
C LYS A 164 12.89 7.06 33.01
N SER A 165 12.50 7.46 31.80
CA SER A 165 13.38 7.61 30.65
C SER A 165 13.07 8.89 29.87
N SER A 166 14.03 9.34 29.07
CA SER A 166 13.80 10.39 28.08
C SER A 166 13.23 9.80 26.80
N ALA A 167 12.36 10.55 26.14
CA ALA A 167 11.78 10.15 24.85
C ALA A 167 11.60 11.36 23.94
N TRP A 168 11.26 11.10 22.70
CA TRP A 168 10.79 12.09 21.71
C TRP A 168 9.37 11.74 21.29
N PHE A 169 8.46 12.66 21.53
CA PHE A 169 7.09 12.60 21.05
C PHE A 169 7.00 13.10 19.60
N LEU A 170 6.31 12.35 18.73
CA LEU A 170 6.06 12.71 17.34
C LEU A 170 4.80 12.01 16.81
N LYS A 171 4.40 12.35 15.58
CA LYS A 171 3.32 11.65 14.87
C LYS A 171 3.89 10.80 13.74
N LEU A 172 3.45 9.54 13.67
CA LEU A 172 3.71 8.64 12.55
C LEU A 172 2.73 8.95 11.43
N ASN A 173 3.22 9.10 10.20
CA ASN A 173 2.33 9.38 9.07
C ASN A 173 1.32 8.26 8.87
N LYS A 174 1.77 6.99 9.02
CA LYS A 174 0.95 5.81 8.77
C LYS A 174 1.40 4.62 9.61
N VAL A 175 0.44 3.94 10.24
CA VAL A 175 0.62 2.65 10.92
C VAL A 175 -0.39 1.67 10.35
N SER A 176 0.06 0.46 9.98
CA SER A 176 -0.79 -0.58 9.41
C SER A 176 -0.58 -1.91 10.11
N VAL A 177 -1.66 -2.59 10.48
CA VAL A 177 -1.67 -3.90 11.13
C VAL A 177 -2.73 -4.78 10.47
N GLY A 178 -2.32 -5.89 9.86
CA GLY A 178 -3.23 -6.84 9.22
C GLY A 178 -4.14 -6.24 8.12
N GLY A 179 -3.72 -5.08 7.53
CA GLY A 179 -4.49 -4.33 6.54
C GLY A 179 -5.42 -3.25 7.14
N VAL A 180 -5.52 -3.14 8.48
CA VAL A 180 -6.10 -1.97 9.15
C VAL A 180 -5.07 -0.86 9.16
N GLU A 181 -5.34 0.23 8.47
CA GLU A 181 -4.44 1.38 8.33
C GLU A 181 -5.01 2.61 9.01
N LEU A 182 -4.20 3.28 9.84
CA LEU A 182 -4.50 4.56 10.48
C LEU A 182 -3.36 5.55 10.23
N LYS A 183 -3.69 6.83 10.17
CA LYS A 183 -2.75 7.92 9.90
C LYS A 183 -2.58 8.84 11.11
N GLN A 184 -1.48 9.60 11.14
CA GLN A 184 -1.19 10.61 12.15
C GLN A 184 -1.23 10.05 13.59
N ILE A 185 -0.59 8.90 13.79
CA ILE A 185 -0.58 8.20 15.08
C ILE A 185 0.50 8.76 15.99
N GLU A 186 0.11 9.19 17.18
CA GLU A 186 1.04 9.66 18.21
C GLU A 186 1.97 8.54 18.67
N ALA A 187 3.25 8.85 18.75
CA ALA A 187 4.29 7.88 19.08
C ALA A 187 5.39 8.49 19.97
N LEU A 188 6.07 7.62 20.68
CA LEU A 188 7.26 7.90 21.48
C LEU A 188 8.45 7.11 20.93
N VAL A 189 9.56 7.79 20.74
CA VAL A 189 10.86 7.15 20.58
C VAL A 189 11.58 7.23 21.92
N ILE A 190 11.72 6.11 22.59
CA ILE A 190 12.32 6.02 23.92
C ILE A 190 13.83 5.92 23.77
N LYS A 191 14.56 6.71 24.55
CA LYS A 191 16.02 6.66 24.59
C LYS A 191 16.49 5.33 25.16
N GLY A 192 17.43 4.70 24.49
CA GLY A 192 18.01 3.42 24.95
C GLY A 192 17.59 2.21 24.11
N PRO A 193 17.93 1.01 24.59
CA PRO A 193 17.74 -0.23 23.82
C PRO A 193 16.29 -0.72 23.78
N GLY A 194 15.48 -0.44 24.79
CA GLY A 194 14.08 -0.91 24.88
C GLY A 194 13.07 0.12 24.41
N PRO A 195 11.86 -0.33 24.09
CA PRO A 195 11.40 -1.73 24.05
C PRO A 195 11.93 -2.50 22.84
N ASP A 196 12.07 -3.83 22.96
CA ASP A 196 12.59 -4.69 21.88
C ASP A 196 11.63 -4.78 20.69
N GLU A 197 10.34 -4.83 20.97
CA GLU A 197 9.27 -4.77 19.96
C GLU A 197 8.56 -3.42 20.04
N VAL A 198 7.94 -3.00 18.94
CA VAL A 198 7.12 -1.78 18.95
C VAL A 198 5.87 -2.04 19.77
N LEU A 199 5.64 -1.25 20.81
CA LEU A 199 4.40 -1.28 21.57
C LEU A 199 3.29 -0.60 20.76
N LEU A 200 2.26 -1.34 20.41
CA LEU A 200 1.07 -0.79 19.75
C LEU A 200 0.11 -0.28 20.82
N GLY A 201 0.31 0.95 21.22
CA GLY A 201 -0.39 1.58 22.34
C GLY A 201 -1.76 2.18 21.97
N MET A 202 -2.38 2.83 22.97
CA MET A 202 -3.74 3.36 22.89
C MET A 202 -3.91 4.47 21.85
N SER A 203 -2.87 5.19 21.45
CA SER A 203 -2.96 6.15 20.34
C SER A 203 -3.44 5.51 19.02
N PHE A 204 -3.15 4.23 18.83
CA PHE A 204 -3.65 3.42 17.72
C PHE A 204 -4.93 2.65 18.13
N LEU A 205 -4.88 1.92 19.26
CA LEU A 205 -5.91 0.97 19.65
C LEU A 205 -7.26 1.63 19.94
N ARG A 206 -7.30 2.83 20.56
CA ARG A 206 -8.56 3.54 20.87
C ARG A 206 -9.38 3.93 19.63
N GLN A 207 -8.76 3.97 18.44
CA GLN A 207 -9.45 4.24 17.18
C GLN A 207 -10.17 3.00 16.63
N LEU A 208 -9.96 1.85 17.26
CA LEU A 208 -10.53 0.57 16.86
C LEU A 208 -11.52 0.04 17.93
N LYS A 209 -12.47 -0.75 17.48
CA LYS A 209 -13.26 -1.61 18.37
C LYS A 209 -12.44 -2.86 18.65
N MET A 210 -12.16 -3.11 19.93
CA MET A 210 -11.43 -4.28 20.40
C MET A 210 -12.42 -5.32 20.91
N GLN A 211 -12.27 -6.55 20.50
CA GLN A 211 -13.01 -7.72 21.00
C GLN A 211 -12.00 -8.83 21.26
N ASP A 212 -11.89 -9.23 22.52
CA ASP A 212 -10.96 -10.26 23.00
C ASP A 212 -11.78 -11.43 23.57
N ASP A 213 -11.56 -12.64 23.05
CA ASP A 213 -12.17 -13.86 23.57
C ASP A 213 -11.20 -14.71 24.42
N GLY A 214 -10.03 -14.14 24.75
CA GLY A 214 -8.96 -14.77 25.50
C GLY A 214 -7.97 -15.58 24.67
N GLN A 215 -8.31 -15.93 23.44
CA GLN A 215 -7.46 -16.66 22.48
C GLN A 215 -7.15 -15.80 21.24
N LEU A 216 -8.09 -14.94 20.87
CA LEU A 216 -8.05 -14.16 19.64
C LEU A 216 -8.51 -12.73 19.90
N LEU A 217 -7.65 -11.78 19.64
CA LEU A 217 -7.99 -10.36 19.63
C LEU A 217 -8.44 -9.93 18.25
N LYS A 218 -9.67 -9.44 18.12
CA LYS A 218 -10.20 -8.83 16.92
C LYS A 218 -10.20 -7.31 17.07
N LEU A 219 -9.48 -6.63 16.17
CA LEU A 219 -9.47 -5.17 16.07
C LEU A 219 -10.26 -4.77 14.82
N THR A 220 -11.31 -3.98 14.99
CA THR A 220 -12.20 -3.54 13.91
C THR A 220 -12.15 -2.02 13.80
N LYS A 221 -11.97 -1.49 12.57
CA LYS A 221 -12.01 -0.04 12.34
C LYS A 221 -13.40 0.51 12.70
N LYS A 222 -13.45 1.62 13.44
CA LYS A 222 -14.72 2.23 13.88
C LYS A 222 -15.44 2.95 12.74
N TYR A 223 -14.70 3.47 11.76
CA TYR A 223 -15.23 4.27 10.63
C TYR A 223 -14.60 3.87 9.31
#